data_8dfffc37977596bbde6fbe12ef3f1eaa
#
_entry.id   8dfffc37977596bbde6fbe12ef3f1eaa
#
_cell.length_a   1.000
_cell.length_b   1.000
_cell.length_c   1.000
_cell.angle_alpha   90.00
_cell.angle_beta   90.00
_cell.angle_gamma   90.00
#
_symmetry.space_group_name_H-M   'P 1'
#
loop_
_entity.id
_entity.type
_entity.pdbx_description
1 polymer ?
#
loop_
_entity_poly.entity_id
_entity_poly.type
_entity_poly.pdbx_seq_one_letter_code
_entity_poly.pdbx_strand_id
1 'polypeptide(L)'
;EMARRVENVLPMLGLLGYAAQSSIVTGTLRASDLILVCAENDARLPAELRGARRAATYRGEEFGTRHDQADSPIGRYIDAAGGGDTAQMIWDTQVVITGARLHGQLSLTPAATEAHRTVLGAALWAWAPDGKVMLGAKTGQGFGRATITGPDWEWCRSQHEAWTSHVREHAGEIRGLIADLSR
;
A
#
# COMPACT_ATOMS: atom_id res chain seq x y z
N GLU A 1 -18.52 -7.21 -24.56
CA GLU A 1 -18.79 -5.76 -24.58
C GLU A 1 -18.42 -5.11 -23.26
N MET A 2 -18.87 -5.64 -22.13
CA MET A 2 -18.56 -5.12 -20.78
C MET A 2 -17.04 -5.00 -20.53
N ALA A 3 -16.26 -6.06 -20.82
CA ALA A 3 -14.82 -6.05 -20.61
C ALA A 3 -14.10 -4.92 -21.38
N ARG A 4 -14.50 -4.67 -22.64
CA ARG A 4 -13.93 -3.55 -23.41
C ARG A 4 -14.29 -2.19 -22.81
N ARG A 5 -15.51 -2.06 -22.29
CA ARG A 5 -15.96 -0.83 -21.62
C ARG A 5 -15.16 -0.59 -20.34
N VAL A 6 -14.91 -1.65 -19.55
CA VAL A 6 -14.04 -1.58 -18.36
C VAL A 6 -12.65 -1.13 -18.75
N GLU A 7 -12.01 -1.76 -19.74
CA GLU A 7 -10.67 -1.43 -20.18
C GLU A 7 -10.52 0.03 -20.65
N ASN A 8 -11.54 0.59 -21.30
CA ASN A 8 -11.49 1.95 -21.81
C ASN A 8 -11.77 3.01 -20.75
N VAL A 9 -12.67 2.72 -19.81
CA VAL A 9 -13.19 3.72 -18.85
C VAL A 9 -12.54 3.59 -17.48
N LEU A 10 -12.27 2.36 -17.02
CA LEU A 10 -11.67 2.04 -15.73
C LEU A 10 -10.54 1.00 -15.86
N PRO A 11 -9.46 1.29 -16.60
CA PRO A 11 -8.35 0.35 -16.82
C PRO A 11 -7.69 -0.14 -15.52
N MET A 12 -7.87 0.57 -14.40
CA MET A 12 -7.42 0.12 -13.09
C MET A 12 -8.05 -1.23 -12.68
N LEU A 13 -9.26 -1.53 -13.11
CA LEU A 13 -9.89 -2.84 -12.87
C LEU A 13 -9.17 -3.94 -13.65
N GLY A 14 -8.79 -3.70 -14.90
CA GLY A 14 -7.96 -4.62 -15.69
C GLY A 14 -6.55 -4.76 -15.12
N LEU A 15 -6.00 -3.71 -14.52
CA LEU A 15 -4.71 -3.77 -13.84
C LEU A 15 -4.74 -4.70 -12.62
N LEU A 16 -5.73 -4.56 -11.75
CA LEU A 16 -5.84 -5.31 -10.49
C LEU A 16 -6.57 -6.66 -10.65
N GLY A 17 -7.41 -6.77 -11.65
CA GLY A 17 -8.36 -7.87 -11.82
C GLY A 17 -9.70 -7.57 -11.15
N TYR A 18 -10.76 -8.16 -11.68
CA TYR A 18 -12.11 -7.96 -11.17
C TYR A 18 -13.00 -9.17 -11.43
N ALA A 19 -14.07 -9.28 -10.66
CA ALA A 19 -15.16 -10.20 -10.91
C ALA A 19 -16.38 -9.40 -11.34
N ALA A 20 -17.01 -9.78 -12.45
CA ALA A 20 -18.24 -9.18 -12.92
C ALA A 20 -19.19 -10.30 -13.38
N GLN A 21 -20.37 -10.33 -12.78
CA GLN A 21 -21.38 -11.38 -13.07
C GLN A 21 -20.78 -12.79 -12.87
N SER A 22 -20.71 -13.59 -13.92
CA SER A 22 -20.15 -14.96 -13.89
C SER A 22 -18.69 -15.05 -14.38
N SER A 23 -18.05 -13.93 -14.64
CA SER A 23 -16.71 -13.88 -15.23
C SER A 23 -15.68 -13.29 -14.24
N ILE A 24 -14.51 -13.92 -14.18
CA ILE A 24 -13.34 -13.42 -13.44
C ILE A 24 -12.30 -12.98 -14.47
N VAL A 25 -11.87 -11.74 -14.38
CA VAL A 25 -10.79 -11.17 -15.18
C VAL A 25 -9.54 -11.05 -14.32
N THR A 26 -8.50 -11.77 -14.72
CA THR A 26 -7.21 -11.74 -14.00
C THR A 26 -6.51 -10.43 -14.25
N GLY A 27 -6.01 -9.79 -13.17
CA GLY A 27 -5.24 -8.57 -13.28
C GLY A 27 -3.91 -8.73 -14.01
N THR A 28 -3.44 -7.65 -14.59
CA THR A 28 -2.17 -7.59 -15.33
C THR A 28 -0.98 -7.21 -14.46
N LEU A 29 -1.21 -6.69 -13.24
CA LEU A 29 -0.17 -6.37 -12.27
C LEU A 29 0.29 -7.61 -11.51
N ARG A 30 1.59 -7.73 -11.33
CA ARG A 30 2.24 -8.70 -10.45
C ARG A 30 3.09 -7.95 -9.44
N ALA A 31 2.92 -8.27 -8.18
CA ALA A 31 3.73 -7.75 -7.08
C ALA A 31 4.46 -8.91 -6.41
N SER A 32 5.74 -8.72 -6.13
CA SER A 32 6.50 -9.64 -5.29
C SER A 32 6.33 -9.28 -3.81
N ASP A 33 6.78 -10.18 -2.95
CA ASP A 33 6.98 -9.83 -1.54
C ASP A 33 8.01 -8.71 -1.40
N LEU A 34 7.83 -7.87 -0.37
CA LEU A 34 8.90 -7.00 0.11
C LEU A 34 9.80 -7.79 1.05
N ILE A 35 11.03 -8.03 0.65
CA ILE A 35 12.01 -8.77 1.44
C ILE A 35 13.07 -7.86 2.03
N LEU A 36 13.47 -8.13 3.27
CA LEU A 36 14.52 -7.38 3.93
C LEU A 36 15.86 -7.60 3.22
N VAL A 37 16.57 -6.52 2.94
CA VAL A 37 17.93 -6.56 2.39
C VAL A 37 18.88 -6.93 3.53
N CYS A 38 19.20 -8.23 3.63
CA CYS A 38 20.06 -8.81 4.66
C CYS A 38 20.77 -10.05 4.12
N ALA A 39 21.84 -10.47 4.79
CA ALA A 39 22.66 -11.61 4.36
C ALA A 39 21.86 -12.91 4.18
N GLU A 40 20.85 -13.14 5.02
CA GLU A 40 20.01 -14.33 4.95
C GLU A 40 19.13 -14.36 3.70
N ASN A 41 18.93 -13.23 3.04
CA ASN A 41 18.14 -13.10 1.82
C ASN A 41 19.01 -12.94 0.55
N ASP A 42 20.31 -13.00 0.64
CA ASP A 42 21.23 -12.75 -0.49
C ASP A 42 20.88 -13.55 -1.75
N ALA A 43 20.44 -14.81 -1.60
CA ALA A 43 20.04 -15.63 -2.74
C ALA A 43 18.80 -15.11 -3.50
N ARG A 44 17.97 -14.31 -2.86
CA ARG A 44 16.73 -13.73 -3.41
C ARG A 44 16.90 -12.30 -3.88
N LEU A 45 18.03 -11.69 -3.57
CA LEU A 45 18.32 -10.29 -3.87
C LEU A 45 19.11 -10.13 -5.17
N PRO A 46 18.85 -9.03 -5.91
CA PRO A 46 19.73 -8.59 -6.98
C PRO A 46 21.18 -8.46 -6.50
N ALA A 47 22.14 -8.68 -7.38
CA ALA A 47 23.56 -8.74 -7.03
C ALA A 47 24.06 -7.48 -6.31
N GLU A 48 23.57 -6.32 -6.73
CA GLU A 48 23.92 -5.01 -6.17
C GLU A 48 23.41 -4.76 -4.75
N LEU A 49 22.48 -5.58 -4.27
CA LEU A 49 21.91 -5.48 -2.93
C LEU A 49 22.46 -6.54 -1.96
N ARG A 50 23.29 -7.44 -2.44
CA ARG A 50 23.88 -8.51 -1.62
C ARG A 50 24.99 -8.01 -0.70
N GLY A 51 25.37 -8.83 0.27
CA GLY A 51 26.44 -8.52 1.22
C GLY A 51 26.01 -7.55 2.32
N ALA A 52 24.72 -7.38 2.55
CA ALA A 52 24.19 -6.59 3.66
C ALA A 52 24.47 -7.25 5.03
N ARG A 53 24.16 -6.54 6.11
CA ARG A 53 24.26 -7.07 7.47
C ARG A 53 23.24 -8.19 7.70
N ARG A 54 23.42 -8.98 8.75
CA ARG A 54 22.48 -10.02 9.15
C ARG A 54 21.14 -9.44 9.57
N ALA A 55 20.05 -10.18 9.36
CA ALA A 55 18.69 -9.76 9.69
C ALA A 55 18.54 -9.29 11.14
N ALA A 56 19.22 -9.95 12.08
CA ALA A 56 19.23 -9.58 13.49
C ALA A 56 19.65 -8.11 13.75
N THR A 57 20.50 -7.54 12.88
CA THR A 57 20.93 -6.13 12.99
C THR A 57 19.79 -5.13 12.74
N TYR A 58 18.76 -5.56 12.03
CA TYR A 58 17.61 -4.71 11.65
C TYR A 58 16.38 -4.92 12.54
N ARG A 59 16.52 -5.71 13.61
CA ARG A 59 15.45 -5.95 14.59
C ARG A 59 15.61 -5.01 15.78
N GLY A 60 14.51 -4.45 16.20
CA GLY A 60 14.40 -3.69 17.44
C GLY A 60 13.16 -4.10 18.20
N GLU A 61 13.05 -3.63 19.42
CA GLU A 61 11.88 -3.77 20.26
C GLU A 61 11.38 -2.39 20.63
N GLU A 62 10.09 -2.18 20.51
CA GLU A 62 9.42 -0.95 20.91
C GLU A 62 8.43 -1.29 22.00
N PHE A 63 8.57 -0.63 23.13
CA PHE A 63 7.65 -0.81 24.25
C PHE A 63 6.51 0.20 24.15
N GLY A 64 5.31 -0.26 24.37
CA GLY A 64 4.13 0.57 24.43
C GLY A 64 3.37 0.31 25.71
N THR A 65 2.77 1.37 26.25
CA THR A 65 1.78 1.25 27.30
C THR A 65 0.43 1.60 26.74
N ARG A 66 -0.58 0.83 27.10
CA ARG A 66 -1.95 1.24 26.88
C ARG A 66 -2.23 2.37 27.89
N HIS A 67 -2.20 3.59 27.43
CA HIS A 67 -2.80 4.65 28.19
C HIS A 67 -4.29 4.41 28.19
N ASP A 68 -4.84 4.06 29.35
CA ASP A 68 -6.26 4.00 29.50
C ASP A 68 -6.85 5.35 29.14
N GLN A 69 -7.96 5.25 28.51
CA GLN A 69 -8.74 6.28 27.83
C GLN A 69 -9.22 7.42 28.74
N ALA A 70 -8.43 7.81 29.74
CA ALA A 70 -8.78 8.89 30.66
C ALA A 70 -9.18 10.20 29.94
N ASP A 71 -8.66 10.41 28.72
CA ASP A 71 -8.99 11.57 27.90
C ASP A 71 -10.08 11.31 26.85
N SER A 72 -10.62 10.09 26.74
CA SER A 72 -11.72 9.81 25.83
C SER A 72 -13.07 10.10 26.51
N PRO A 73 -14.08 10.58 25.77
CA PRO A 73 -15.44 10.74 26.32
C PRO A 73 -16.00 9.46 26.92
N ILE A 74 -15.61 8.28 26.39
CA ILE A 74 -16.02 6.96 26.87
C ILE A 74 -15.28 6.58 28.17
N GLY A 75 -14.00 6.94 28.31
CA GLY A 75 -13.22 6.68 29.52
C GLY A 75 -13.85 7.31 30.77
N ARG A 76 -14.36 8.53 30.66
CA ARG A 76 -15.06 9.21 31.76
C ARG A 76 -16.31 8.47 32.26
N TYR A 77 -17.00 7.74 31.40
CA TYR A 77 -18.16 6.93 31.78
C TYR A 77 -17.74 5.63 32.48
N ILE A 78 -16.57 5.07 32.14
CA ILE A 78 -16.04 3.86 32.77
C ILE A 78 -15.53 4.19 34.17
N ASP A 79 -14.83 5.30 34.37
CA ASP A 79 -14.35 5.76 35.67
C ASP A 79 -15.50 6.12 36.63
N ALA A 80 -16.61 6.67 36.10
CA ALA A 80 -17.81 6.97 36.89
C ALA A 80 -18.57 5.71 37.37
N ALA A 81 -18.32 4.55 36.76
CA ALA A 81 -18.96 3.28 37.10
C ALA A 81 -18.18 2.45 38.16
N GLY A 82 -17.17 3.04 38.81
CA GLY A 82 -16.40 2.40 39.88
C GLY A 82 -15.20 1.62 39.34
N GLY A 83 -14.29 2.34 38.75
CA GLY A 83 -13.06 1.80 38.18
C GLY A 83 -12.24 1.01 39.18
N GLY A 84 -12.07 -0.27 38.93
CA GLY A 84 -11.00 -1.06 39.52
C GLY A 84 -9.65 -0.54 39.02
N ASP A 85 -8.59 -0.83 39.78
CA ASP A 85 -7.19 -0.60 39.38
C ASP A 85 -6.99 -0.96 37.90
N THR A 86 -6.86 0.05 37.06
CA THR A 86 -6.56 -0.16 35.63
C THR A 86 -5.12 -0.60 35.54
N ALA A 87 -4.91 -1.92 35.48
CA ALA A 87 -3.58 -2.47 35.30
C ALA A 87 -2.99 -1.92 33.99
N GLN A 88 -1.96 -1.12 34.13
CA GLN A 88 -1.22 -0.58 32.98
C GLN A 88 -0.57 -1.75 32.23
N MET A 89 -1.15 -2.11 31.10
CA MET A 89 -0.62 -3.20 30.30
C MET A 89 0.59 -2.68 29.50
N ILE A 90 1.76 -3.17 29.86
CA ILE A 90 2.98 -2.96 29.08
C ILE A 90 3.03 -4.08 28.03
N TRP A 91 3.23 -3.71 26.78
CA TRP A 91 3.42 -4.67 25.69
C TRP A 91 4.66 -4.27 24.89
N ASP A 92 5.33 -5.25 24.35
CA ASP A 92 6.43 -5.08 23.42
C ASP A 92 6.02 -5.45 21.99
N THR A 93 6.62 -4.81 21.03
CA THR A 93 6.43 -5.12 19.61
C THR A 93 7.78 -5.20 18.93
N GLN A 94 8.04 -6.29 18.25
CA GLN A 94 9.20 -6.36 17.38
C GLN A 94 9.01 -5.44 16.17
N VAL A 95 10.01 -4.63 15.90
CA VAL A 95 10.01 -3.66 14.82
C VAL A 95 11.24 -3.82 13.94
N VAL A 96 11.12 -3.39 12.69
CA VAL A 96 12.25 -3.18 11.81
C VAL A 96 12.78 -1.77 12.07
N ILE A 97 14.06 -1.65 12.42
CA ILE A 97 14.65 -0.37 12.79
C ILE A 97 14.85 0.57 11.60
N THR A 98 14.99 1.85 11.89
CA THR A 98 15.33 2.87 10.89
C THR A 98 16.63 2.52 10.17
N GLY A 99 16.67 2.75 8.85
CA GLY A 99 17.82 2.41 7.99
C GLY A 99 17.78 1.01 7.41
N ALA A 100 16.82 0.18 7.79
CA ALA A 100 16.58 -1.07 7.09
C ALA A 100 16.10 -0.79 5.66
N ARG A 101 16.53 -1.63 4.72
CA ARG A 101 16.12 -1.58 3.31
C ARG A 101 15.26 -2.78 2.99
N LEU A 102 14.20 -2.55 2.24
CA LEU A 102 13.34 -3.59 1.69
C LEU A 102 13.45 -3.57 0.16
N HIS A 103 13.43 -4.74 -0.44
CA HIS A 103 13.41 -4.91 -1.89
C HIS A 103 12.13 -5.62 -2.31
N GLY A 104 11.50 -5.11 -3.33
CA GLY A 104 10.35 -5.73 -3.98
C GLY A 104 10.24 -5.28 -5.43
N GLN A 105 9.40 -5.94 -6.19
CA GLN A 105 9.24 -5.72 -7.61
C GLN A 105 7.76 -5.64 -7.97
N LEU A 106 7.42 -4.65 -8.78
CA LEU A 106 6.16 -4.58 -9.50
C LEU A 106 6.44 -4.84 -10.98
N SER A 107 5.66 -5.69 -11.61
CA SER A 107 5.78 -5.99 -13.03
C SER A 107 4.40 -6.10 -13.68
N LEU A 108 4.34 -5.81 -14.96
CA LEU A 108 3.15 -5.97 -15.78
C LEU A 108 3.28 -7.22 -16.64
N THR A 109 2.20 -7.99 -16.78
CA THR A 109 2.16 -9.11 -17.71
C THR A 109 2.20 -8.62 -19.16
N PRO A 110 2.55 -9.47 -20.14
CA PRO A 110 2.52 -9.11 -21.57
C PRO A 110 1.15 -8.66 -22.09
N ALA A 111 0.07 -8.99 -21.35
CA ALA A 111 -1.30 -8.56 -21.69
C ALA A 111 -1.61 -7.11 -21.26
N ALA A 112 -0.71 -6.45 -20.54
CA ALA A 112 -0.93 -5.09 -20.09
C ALA A 112 -0.88 -4.10 -21.25
N THR A 113 -1.79 -3.16 -21.24
CA THR A 113 -1.89 -2.06 -22.21
C THR A 113 -1.19 -0.80 -21.70
N GLU A 114 -1.08 0.23 -22.55
CA GLU A 114 -0.56 1.53 -22.12
C GLU A 114 -1.48 2.20 -21.08
N ALA A 115 -2.79 1.99 -21.18
CA ALA A 115 -3.72 2.44 -20.15
C ALA A 115 -3.41 1.82 -18.77
N HIS A 116 -3.03 0.55 -18.71
CA HIS A 116 -2.60 -0.10 -17.48
C HIS A 116 -1.30 0.51 -16.92
N ARG A 117 -0.35 0.91 -17.78
CA ARG A 117 0.86 1.63 -17.37
C ARG A 117 0.52 2.99 -16.76
N THR A 118 -0.35 3.74 -17.44
CA THR A 118 -0.81 5.05 -16.96
C THR A 118 -1.43 4.94 -15.57
N VAL A 119 -2.37 4.02 -15.36
CA VAL A 119 -3.01 3.90 -14.05
C VAL A 119 -2.07 3.34 -12.98
N LEU A 120 -1.08 2.52 -13.34
CA LEU A 120 -0.04 2.09 -12.40
C LEU A 120 0.82 3.27 -11.95
N GLY A 121 1.30 4.11 -12.88
CA GLY A 121 2.05 5.31 -12.55
C GLY A 121 1.24 6.28 -11.68
N ALA A 122 -0.01 6.49 -12.04
CA ALA A 122 -0.94 7.33 -11.28
C ALA A 122 -1.17 6.81 -9.85
N ALA A 123 -1.34 5.50 -9.69
CA ALA A 123 -1.53 4.87 -8.39
C ALA A 123 -0.26 4.96 -7.52
N LEU A 124 0.92 4.76 -8.10
CA LEU A 124 2.19 4.92 -7.39
C LEU A 124 2.37 6.35 -6.87
N TRP A 125 2.07 7.36 -7.69
CA TRP A 125 2.13 8.75 -7.25
C TRP A 125 1.12 9.05 -6.15
N ALA A 126 -0.12 8.61 -6.30
CA ALA A 126 -1.17 8.83 -5.29
C ALA A 126 -0.84 8.17 -3.95
N TRP A 127 -0.19 7.00 -3.97
CA TRP A 127 0.23 6.27 -2.78
C TRP A 127 1.49 6.85 -2.13
N ALA A 128 2.49 7.21 -2.92
CA ALA A 128 3.81 7.63 -2.45
C ALA A 128 4.31 8.87 -3.21
N PRO A 129 3.70 10.05 -3.00
CA PRO A 129 4.18 11.28 -3.65
C PRO A 129 5.65 11.50 -3.36
N ASP A 130 6.44 11.76 -4.39
CA ASP A 130 7.92 11.89 -4.32
C ASP A 130 8.61 10.71 -3.60
N GLY A 131 8.01 9.52 -3.67
CA GLY A 131 8.52 8.31 -3.04
C GLY A 131 8.33 8.22 -1.54
N LYS A 132 7.66 9.17 -0.91
CA LYS A 132 7.42 9.16 0.54
C LYS A 132 6.17 8.35 0.87
N VAL A 133 6.29 7.38 1.77
CA VAL A 133 5.20 6.45 2.09
C VAL A 133 5.23 6.06 3.57
N MET A 134 4.07 5.64 4.05
CA MET A 134 3.93 4.99 5.36
C MET A 134 3.61 3.52 5.13
N LEU A 135 4.39 2.62 5.70
CA LEU A 135 4.25 1.17 5.55
C LEU A 135 4.07 0.48 6.90
N GLY A 136 3.30 -0.59 6.92
CA GLY A 136 3.12 -1.44 8.09
C GLY A 136 2.06 -0.96 9.08
N ALA A 137 2.07 -1.58 10.26
CA ALA A 137 1.14 -1.24 11.33
C ALA A 137 1.58 0.04 12.08
N LYS A 138 0.65 0.63 12.84
CA LYS A 138 0.91 1.79 13.71
C LYS A 138 1.38 3.06 12.97
N THR A 139 1.04 3.18 11.69
CA THR A 139 1.38 4.39 10.91
C THR A 139 0.80 5.66 11.53
N GLY A 140 -0.38 5.60 12.13
CA GLY A 140 -0.97 6.70 12.90
C GLY A 140 -0.17 7.12 14.14
N GLN A 141 0.74 6.27 14.61
CA GLN A 141 1.67 6.58 15.72
C GLN A 141 3.06 7.02 15.21
N GLY A 142 3.21 7.23 13.91
CA GLY A 142 4.45 7.69 13.30
C GLY A 142 5.43 6.59 12.88
N PHE A 143 5.05 5.32 13.03
CA PHE A 143 5.86 4.20 12.54
C PHE A 143 5.79 4.06 11.03
N GLY A 144 6.76 3.36 10.46
CA GLY A 144 6.74 2.92 9.07
C GLY A 144 7.02 4.00 8.03
N ARG A 145 7.58 5.14 8.39
CA ARG A 145 8.04 6.13 7.40
C ARG A 145 9.12 5.53 6.53
N ALA A 146 8.87 5.49 5.25
CA ALA A 146 9.79 4.93 4.27
C ALA A 146 9.92 5.83 3.04
N THR A 147 11.01 5.63 2.31
CA THR A 147 11.21 6.24 0.99
C THR A 147 11.37 5.13 -0.03
N ILE A 148 10.57 5.17 -1.08
CA ILE A 148 10.66 4.27 -2.22
C ILE A 148 11.62 4.89 -3.24
N THR A 149 12.58 4.10 -3.67
CA THR A 149 13.52 4.45 -4.75
C THR A 149 13.30 3.48 -5.91
N GLY A 150 13.52 3.94 -7.14
CA GLY A 150 13.42 3.12 -8.34
C GLY A 150 12.41 3.60 -9.36
N PRO A 151 11.16 3.94 -9.01
CA PRO A 151 10.25 4.57 -9.98
C PRO A 151 10.74 5.94 -10.42
N ASP A 152 10.45 6.27 -11.67
CA ASP A 152 10.53 7.64 -12.17
C ASP A 152 9.32 8.43 -11.63
N TRP A 153 9.57 9.23 -10.60
CA TRP A 153 8.50 9.96 -9.91
C TRP A 153 7.95 11.13 -10.73
N GLU A 154 8.74 11.71 -11.62
CA GLU A 154 8.25 12.74 -12.53
C GLU A 154 7.28 12.14 -13.55
N TRP A 155 7.63 10.99 -14.10
CA TRP A 155 6.70 10.22 -14.94
C TRP A 155 5.44 9.82 -14.15
N CYS A 156 5.56 9.28 -12.94
CA CYS A 156 4.40 8.90 -12.10
C CYS A 156 3.46 10.10 -11.87
N ARG A 157 4.01 11.29 -11.61
CA ARG A 157 3.23 12.50 -11.44
C ARG A 157 2.47 12.88 -12.73
N SER A 158 3.14 12.84 -13.86
CA SER A 158 2.49 13.13 -15.16
C SER A 158 1.35 12.16 -15.46
N GLN A 159 1.53 10.87 -15.12
CA GLN A 159 0.46 9.87 -15.28
C GLN A 159 -0.71 10.13 -14.32
N HIS A 160 -0.44 10.60 -13.10
CA HIS A 160 -1.49 10.96 -12.16
C HIS A 160 -2.32 12.17 -12.65
N GLU A 161 -1.69 13.16 -13.23
CA GLU A 161 -2.37 14.31 -13.85
C GLU A 161 -3.24 13.87 -15.03
N ALA A 162 -2.69 13.03 -15.92
CA ALA A 162 -3.42 12.46 -17.06
C ALA A 162 -4.62 11.63 -16.61
N TRP A 163 -4.44 10.76 -15.60
CA TRP A 163 -5.52 9.95 -15.02
C TRP A 163 -6.61 10.82 -14.37
N THR A 164 -6.21 11.87 -13.65
CA THR A 164 -7.15 12.80 -13.03
C THR A 164 -8.02 13.52 -14.07
N SER A 165 -7.43 13.91 -15.21
CA SER A 165 -8.17 14.49 -16.32
C SER A 165 -9.13 13.48 -16.95
N HIS A 166 -8.67 12.25 -17.21
CA HIS A 166 -9.52 11.16 -17.72
C HIS A 166 -10.74 10.92 -16.83
N VAL A 167 -10.54 10.84 -15.51
CA VAL A 167 -11.65 10.62 -14.56
C VAL A 167 -12.67 11.76 -14.60
N ARG A 168 -12.21 13.01 -14.74
CA ARG A 168 -13.11 14.16 -14.82
C ARG A 168 -13.92 14.15 -16.12
N GLU A 169 -13.28 13.85 -17.23
CA GLU A 169 -13.91 13.81 -18.57
C GLU A 169 -14.94 12.68 -18.66
N HIS A 170 -14.65 11.52 -18.06
CA HIS A 170 -15.48 10.32 -18.14
C HIS A 170 -16.33 10.06 -16.89
N ALA A 171 -16.50 11.06 -16.00
CA ALA A 171 -17.15 10.88 -14.72
C ALA A 171 -18.56 10.27 -14.79
N GLY A 172 -19.34 10.61 -15.82
CA GLY A 172 -20.68 10.05 -16.06
C GLY A 172 -20.63 8.58 -16.45
N GLU A 173 -19.73 8.23 -17.37
CA GLU A 173 -19.55 6.85 -17.83
C GLU A 173 -19.02 5.95 -16.71
N ILE A 174 -18.08 6.45 -15.90
CA ILE A 174 -17.52 5.75 -14.75
C ILE A 174 -18.62 5.39 -13.75
N ARG A 175 -19.49 6.36 -13.39
CA ARG A 175 -20.60 6.10 -12.46
C ARG A 175 -21.57 5.05 -13.01
N GLY A 176 -21.90 5.16 -14.31
CA GLY A 176 -22.75 4.18 -14.98
C GLY A 176 -22.15 2.77 -14.98
N LEU A 177 -20.84 2.67 -15.25
CA LEU A 177 -20.13 1.40 -15.26
C LEU A 177 -20.07 0.78 -13.84
N ILE A 178 -19.78 1.57 -12.80
CA ILE A 178 -19.79 1.09 -11.41
C ILE A 178 -21.20 0.59 -11.03
N ALA A 179 -22.25 1.30 -11.41
CA ALA A 179 -23.62 0.85 -11.15
C ALA A 179 -23.96 -0.46 -11.86
N ASP A 180 -23.45 -0.66 -13.09
CA ASP A 180 -23.64 -1.90 -13.86
C ASP A 180 -22.85 -3.08 -13.26
N LEU A 181 -21.66 -2.84 -12.72
CA LEU A 181 -20.84 -3.87 -12.07
C LEU A 181 -21.34 -4.27 -10.67
N SER A 182 -22.16 -3.43 -10.04
CA SER A 182 -22.69 -3.66 -8.69
C SER A 182 -24.03 -4.42 -8.67
N ARG A 183 -24.55 -4.79 -9.85
CA ARG A 183 -25.78 -5.59 -10.05
C ARG A 183 -25.48 -7.06 -10.25
#